data_76417c38680541dfc2a6d2972c4545d4
#
_entry.id   76417c38680541dfc2a6d2972c4545d4
#
_cell.length_a   1.000
_cell.length_b   1.000
_cell.length_c   1.000
_cell.angle_alpha   90.00
_cell.angle_beta   90.00
_cell.angle_gamma   90.00
#
_symmetry.space_group_name_H-M   'P 1'
#
loop_
_entity.id
_entity.type
_entity.pdbx_description
1 polymer ?
#
loop_
_entity_poly.entity_id
_entity_poly.type
_entity_poly.pdbx_seq_one_letter_code
_entity_poly.pdbx_strand_id
1 'polypeptide(L)'
;LETGILKMAEMDNMMLDAMREDAMRQQLHKSKRMIWVTFQKEGIHKYPAALDDPKLATGDWDDVSFLGYPHRHMFHFRVSIEVFHDDREIEFIQFSRWLQRLFSENVMTLDYKSCEMIADEMFLEIRKKYGSNREVHIEVSEDGENGCVVTFPKA
;
A
#
# COMPACT_ATOMS: atom_id res chain seq x y z
N LEU A 1 -40.92 -39.39 26.68
CA LEU A 1 -39.44 -39.51 26.81
C LEU A 1 -38.70 -39.19 25.52
N GLU A 2 -39.15 -39.64 24.35
CA GLU A 2 -38.50 -39.32 23.06
C GLU A 2 -38.57 -37.84 22.70
N THR A 3 -39.65 -37.15 22.99
CA THR A 3 -39.82 -35.70 22.72
C THR A 3 -38.86 -34.82 23.55
N GLY A 4 -38.48 -35.27 24.75
CA GLY A 4 -37.53 -34.53 25.59
C GLY A 4 -36.07 -34.64 25.12
N ILE A 5 -35.68 -35.81 24.64
CA ILE A 5 -34.32 -36.10 24.12
C ILE A 5 -34.11 -35.37 22.78
N LEU A 6 -35.10 -35.34 21.89
CA LEU A 6 -35.05 -34.58 20.63
C LEU A 6 -34.92 -33.07 20.88
N LYS A 7 -35.66 -32.51 21.82
CA LYS A 7 -35.54 -31.11 22.24
C LYS A 7 -34.17 -30.75 22.84
N MET A 8 -33.59 -31.64 23.63
CA MET A 8 -32.24 -31.44 24.17
C MET A 8 -31.18 -31.47 23.05
N ALA A 9 -31.27 -32.42 22.12
CA ALA A 9 -30.38 -32.49 20.98
C ALA A 9 -30.50 -31.28 20.03
N GLU A 10 -31.70 -30.74 19.82
CA GLU A 10 -31.92 -29.52 19.09
C GLU A 10 -31.33 -28.29 19.79
N MET A 11 -31.47 -28.20 21.13
CA MET A 11 -30.88 -27.15 21.93
C MET A 11 -29.35 -27.19 21.91
N ASP A 12 -28.75 -28.40 22.02
CA ASP A 12 -27.29 -28.58 21.92
C ASP A 12 -26.76 -28.14 20.55
N ASN A 13 -27.47 -28.47 19.48
CA ASN A 13 -27.11 -28.02 18.13
C ASN A 13 -27.21 -26.48 17.97
N MET A 14 -28.26 -25.88 18.51
CA MET A 14 -28.43 -24.42 18.51
C MET A 14 -27.30 -23.73 19.29
N MET A 15 -26.91 -24.29 20.46
CA MET A 15 -25.79 -23.76 21.24
C MET A 15 -24.46 -23.86 20.48
N LEU A 16 -24.20 -24.99 19.82
CA LEU A 16 -23.00 -25.20 19.02
C LEU A 16 -22.94 -24.21 17.84
N ASP A 17 -24.05 -23.98 17.17
CA ASP A 17 -24.12 -23.02 16.07
C ASP A 17 -23.91 -21.59 16.57
N ALA A 18 -24.50 -21.20 17.69
CA ALA A 18 -24.27 -19.90 18.31
C ALA A 18 -22.79 -19.69 18.73
N MET A 19 -22.15 -20.72 19.26
CA MET A 19 -20.72 -20.69 19.61
C MET A 19 -19.86 -20.55 18.35
N ARG A 20 -20.19 -21.22 17.26
CA ARG A 20 -19.48 -21.10 15.99
C ARG A 20 -19.63 -19.69 15.41
N GLU A 21 -20.83 -19.13 15.43
CA GLU A 21 -21.07 -17.75 14.98
C GLU A 21 -20.29 -16.74 15.82
N ASP A 22 -20.24 -16.89 17.13
CA ASP A 22 -19.50 -16.02 18.02
C ASP A 22 -17.98 -16.09 17.74
N ALA A 23 -17.45 -17.31 17.58
CA ALA A 23 -16.05 -17.52 17.22
C ALA A 23 -15.70 -16.86 15.86
N MET A 24 -16.59 -16.97 14.87
CA MET A 24 -16.41 -16.30 13.57
C MET A 24 -16.44 -14.78 13.71
N ARG A 25 -17.36 -14.22 14.51
CA ARG A 25 -17.40 -12.78 14.79
C ARG A 25 -16.13 -12.28 15.46
N GLN A 26 -15.62 -13.03 16.44
CA GLN A 26 -14.35 -12.70 17.11
C GLN A 26 -13.19 -12.72 16.12
N GLN A 27 -13.16 -13.67 15.20
CA GLN A 27 -12.15 -13.75 14.15
C GLN A 27 -12.24 -12.55 13.18
N LEU A 28 -13.44 -12.12 12.81
CA LEU A 28 -13.65 -10.93 11.99
C LEU A 28 -13.15 -9.68 12.69
N HIS A 29 -13.37 -9.52 14.00
CA HIS A 29 -12.87 -8.39 14.78
C HIS A 29 -11.34 -8.31 14.87
N LYS A 30 -10.65 -9.45 14.77
CA LYS A 30 -9.19 -9.53 14.78
C LYS A 30 -8.57 -9.31 13.39
N SER A 31 -9.35 -9.34 12.33
CA SER A 31 -8.84 -9.17 10.98
C SER A 31 -8.41 -7.72 10.73
N LYS A 32 -7.27 -7.56 10.10
CA LYS A 32 -6.83 -6.27 9.55
C LYS A 32 -7.45 -6.08 8.18
N ARG A 33 -8.00 -4.91 7.93
CA ARG A 33 -8.55 -4.53 6.63
C ARG A 33 -7.78 -3.35 6.08
N MET A 34 -7.43 -3.46 4.82
CA MET A 34 -6.78 -2.38 4.09
C MET A 34 -7.55 -2.13 2.79
N ILE A 35 -7.83 -0.88 2.51
CA ILE A 35 -8.21 -0.48 1.15
C ILE A 35 -6.96 -0.14 0.36
N TRP A 36 -7.03 -0.22 -0.95
CA TRP A 36 -5.91 0.16 -1.81
C TRP A 36 -6.38 0.86 -3.07
N VAL A 37 -5.53 1.72 -3.60
CA VAL A 37 -5.73 2.42 -4.86
C VAL A 37 -4.48 2.33 -5.71
N THR A 38 -4.65 2.42 -7.02
CA THR A 38 -3.53 2.51 -7.97
C THR A 38 -3.72 3.72 -8.88
N PHE A 39 -2.62 4.32 -9.25
CA PHE A 39 -2.58 5.35 -10.29
C PHE A 39 -1.18 5.41 -10.91
N GLN A 40 -1.06 6.15 -12.00
CA GLN A 40 0.19 6.33 -12.72
C GLN A 40 0.47 7.82 -12.88
N LYS A 41 1.75 8.17 -12.85
CA LYS A 41 2.19 9.53 -13.12
C LYS A 41 3.56 9.55 -13.80
N GLU A 42 3.68 10.32 -14.85
CA GLU A 42 4.94 10.51 -15.53
C GLU A 42 5.89 11.36 -14.69
N GLY A 43 7.17 10.98 -14.65
CA GLY A 43 8.18 11.70 -13.90
C GLY A 43 9.55 11.62 -14.54
N ILE A 44 10.39 12.58 -14.20
CA ILE A 44 11.79 12.69 -14.64
C ILE A 44 12.66 12.72 -13.42
N HIS A 45 13.66 11.84 -13.38
CA HIS A 45 14.69 11.84 -12.34
C HIS A 45 16.05 11.46 -12.91
N LYS A 46 17.07 11.51 -12.07
CA LYS A 46 18.43 11.08 -12.39
C LYS A 46 19.08 10.49 -11.13
N TYR A 47 20.06 9.64 -11.35
CA TYR A 47 20.89 9.08 -10.28
C TYR A 47 22.36 9.45 -10.51
N PRO A 48 22.82 10.64 -10.04
CA PRO A 48 24.14 11.17 -10.38
C PRO A 48 25.30 10.24 -9.98
N ALA A 49 25.19 9.53 -8.87
CA ALA A 49 26.22 8.58 -8.43
C ALA A 49 26.51 7.45 -9.44
N ALA A 50 25.56 7.14 -10.33
CA ALA A 50 25.75 6.10 -11.33
C ALA A 50 26.87 6.44 -12.34
N LEU A 51 27.23 7.70 -12.51
CA LEU A 51 28.32 8.13 -13.39
C LEU A 51 29.71 7.87 -12.79
N ASP A 52 29.81 7.92 -11.45
CA ASP A 52 31.09 7.94 -10.75
C ASP A 52 31.38 6.65 -9.96
N ASP A 53 30.33 5.91 -9.60
CA ASP A 53 30.47 4.67 -8.84
C ASP A 53 30.90 3.51 -9.77
N PRO A 54 32.10 2.92 -9.58
CA PRO A 54 32.56 1.80 -10.41
C PRO A 54 31.67 0.56 -10.37
N LYS A 55 30.85 0.39 -9.32
CA LYS A 55 29.89 -0.69 -9.22
C LYS A 55 28.70 -0.51 -10.15
N LEU A 56 28.43 0.70 -10.57
CA LEU A 56 27.34 1.08 -11.46
C LEU A 56 27.85 1.42 -12.86
N ALA A 57 28.94 2.18 -12.95
CA ALA A 57 29.64 2.48 -14.19
C ALA A 57 30.72 1.40 -14.47
N THR A 58 30.27 0.19 -14.74
CA THR A 58 31.15 -0.98 -14.88
C THR A 58 31.84 -1.08 -16.24
N GLY A 59 31.28 -0.45 -17.27
CA GLY A 59 31.72 -0.59 -18.64
C GLY A 59 31.50 -1.97 -19.26
N ASP A 60 30.67 -2.81 -18.63
CA ASP A 60 30.34 -4.16 -19.04
C ASP A 60 28.82 -4.34 -19.20
N TRP A 61 28.34 -5.58 -19.29
CA TRP A 61 26.93 -5.93 -19.53
C TRP A 61 25.96 -5.41 -18.45
N ASP A 62 26.43 -5.19 -17.23
CA ASP A 62 25.65 -4.69 -16.10
C ASP A 62 25.82 -3.18 -15.84
N ASP A 63 26.47 -2.46 -16.77
CA ASP A 63 26.65 -1.01 -16.66
C ASP A 63 25.31 -0.29 -16.66
N VAL A 64 25.10 0.54 -15.64
CA VAL A 64 23.91 1.38 -15.47
C VAL A 64 24.25 2.87 -15.35
N SER A 65 25.43 3.28 -15.87
CA SER A 65 25.88 4.67 -15.79
C SER A 65 24.92 5.67 -16.46
N PHE A 66 24.12 5.22 -17.44
CA PHE A 66 23.10 6.03 -18.08
C PHE A 66 22.05 6.59 -17.11
N LEU A 67 21.87 5.95 -15.94
CA LEU A 67 20.95 6.44 -14.89
C LEU A 67 21.40 7.79 -14.30
N GLY A 68 22.67 8.16 -14.52
CA GLY A 68 23.21 9.45 -14.06
C GLY A 68 22.66 10.66 -14.83
N TYR A 69 22.09 10.45 -16.00
CA TYR A 69 21.45 11.48 -16.79
C TYR A 69 19.95 11.55 -16.53
N PRO A 70 19.30 12.71 -16.69
CA PRO A 70 17.84 12.80 -16.58
C PRO A 70 17.16 11.82 -17.53
N HIS A 71 16.24 11.04 -17.00
CA HIS A 71 15.46 10.06 -17.74
C HIS A 71 14.03 10.02 -17.24
N ARG A 72 13.14 9.59 -18.11
CA ARG A 72 11.69 9.63 -17.91
C ARG A 72 11.15 8.23 -17.69
N HIS A 73 10.22 8.12 -16.70
CA HIS A 73 9.46 6.90 -16.46
C HIS A 73 7.97 7.22 -16.30
N MET A 74 7.14 6.23 -16.55
CA MET A 74 5.80 6.19 -16.02
C MET A 74 5.85 5.55 -14.64
N PHE A 75 5.74 6.37 -13.60
CA PHE A 75 5.71 5.86 -12.22
C PHE A 75 4.34 5.26 -11.92
N HIS A 76 4.33 4.04 -11.42
CA HIS A 76 3.13 3.32 -10.97
C HIS A 76 3.10 3.33 -9.46
N PHE A 77 1.94 3.67 -8.92
CA PHE A 77 1.70 3.75 -7.49
C PHE A 77 0.63 2.74 -7.09
N ARG A 78 0.87 2.04 -6.01
CA ARG A 78 -0.14 1.29 -5.28
C ARG A 78 -0.04 1.67 -3.82
N VAL A 79 -1.11 2.23 -3.27
CA VAL A 79 -1.15 2.74 -1.90
C VAL A 79 -2.27 2.04 -1.14
N SER A 80 -1.91 1.39 -0.04
CA SER A 80 -2.84 0.71 0.85
C SER A 80 -2.86 1.41 2.20
N ILE A 81 -4.04 1.58 2.77
CA ILE A 81 -4.22 2.17 4.10
C ILE A 81 -5.19 1.34 4.93
N GLU A 82 -4.86 1.16 6.19
CA GLU A 82 -5.70 0.42 7.13
C GLU A 82 -6.99 1.15 7.41
N VAL A 83 -8.09 0.39 7.45
CA VAL A 83 -9.43 0.85 7.82
C VAL A 83 -9.97 0.01 8.97
N PHE A 84 -10.87 0.58 9.78
CA PHE A 84 -11.34 -0.03 11.02
C PHE A 84 -12.78 -0.52 10.98
N HIS A 85 -13.51 -0.19 9.91
CA HIS A 85 -14.85 -0.72 9.68
C HIS A 85 -15.11 -0.95 8.19
N ASP A 86 -16.19 -1.66 7.88
CA ASP A 86 -16.48 -2.19 6.56
C ASP A 86 -17.27 -1.23 5.66
N ASP A 87 -17.76 -0.13 6.18
CA ASP A 87 -18.65 0.78 5.47
C ASP A 87 -17.94 2.07 5.03
N ARG A 88 -17.01 1.90 4.09
CA ARG A 88 -16.36 3.03 3.40
C ARG A 88 -15.81 4.10 4.33
N GLU A 89 -15.13 3.71 5.39
CA GLU A 89 -14.47 4.66 6.32
C GLU A 89 -13.58 5.64 5.57
N ILE A 90 -12.83 5.14 4.61
CA ILE A 90 -12.09 5.93 3.63
C ILE A 90 -12.61 5.52 2.25
N GLU A 91 -13.24 6.47 1.54
CA GLU A 91 -13.73 6.21 0.19
C GLU A 91 -12.55 6.22 -0.78
N PHE A 92 -12.33 5.08 -1.48
CA PHE A 92 -11.08 4.88 -2.23
C PHE A 92 -10.96 5.76 -3.48
N ILE A 93 -12.05 6.19 -4.12
CA ILE A 93 -11.97 7.13 -5.25
C ILE A 93 -11.51 8.51 -4.76
N GLN A 94 -12.05 8.98 -3.63
CA GLN A 94 -11.62 10.23 -3.02
C GLN A 94 -10.18 10.14 -2.54
N PHE A 95 -9.78 9.02 -1.96
CA PHE A 95 -8.42 8.76 -1.53
C PHE A 95 -7.44 8.80 -2.72
N SER A 96 -7.77 8.12 -3.81
CA SER A 96 -6.97 8.13 -5.04
C SER A 96 -6.83 9.55 -5.62
N ARG A 97 -7.92 10.29 -5.69
CA ARG A 97 -7.89 11.67 -6.20
C ARG A 97 -7.05 12.60 -5.32
N TRP A 98 -7.14 12.44 -4.02
CA TRP A 98 -6.33 13.22 -3.08
C TRP A 98 -4.83 12.89 -3.25
N LEU A 99 -4.46 11.61 -3.33
CA LEU A 99 -3.08 11.20 -3.56
C LEU A 99 -2.52 11.79 -4.86
N GLN A 100 -3.29 11.76 -5.93
CA GLN A 100 -2.87 12.32 -7.22
C GLN A 100 -2.66 13.84 -7.14
N ARG A 101 -3.39 14.53 -6.30
CA ARG A 101 -3.21 15.98 -6.06
C ARG A 101 -1.95 16.34 -5.29
N LEU A 102 -1.30 15.40 -4.63
CA LEU A 102 0.01 15.64 -4.02
C LEU A 102 1.07 15.98 -5.09
N PHE A 103 0.81 15.57 -6.32
CA PHE A 103 1.64 15.87 -7.49
C PHE A 103 0.90 16.87 -8.37
N SER A 104 1.22 18.16 -8.24
CA SER A 104 0.53 19.24 -8.94
C SER A 104 0.93 19.37 -10.40
N GLU A 105 2.08 18.82 -10.80
CA GLU A 105 2.62 18.90 -12.13
C GLU A 105 2.12 17.75 -13.03
N ASN A 106 1.97 17.99 -14.33
CA ASN A 106 1.63 16.95 -15.31
C ASN A 106 2.74 15.89 -15.42
N VAL A 107 4.00 16.35 -15.38
CA VAL A 107 5.19 15.51 -15.31
C VAL A 107 5.92 15.87 -14.02
N MET A 108 6.13 14.91 -13.15
CA MET A 108 6.81 15.14 -11.87
C MET A 108 8.30 15.42 -12.12
N THR A 109 8.79 16.50 -11.53
CA THR A 109 10.23 16.78 -11.46
C THR A 109 10.75 16.21 -10.15
N LEU A 110 11.41 15.06 -10.23
CA LEU A 110 11.82 14.28 -9.06
C LEU A 110 13.28 14.47 -8.66
N ASP A 111 14.04 15.22 -9.44
CA ASP A 111 15.47 15.44 -9.24
C ASP A 111 16.23 14.09 -9.12
N TYR A 112 16.75 13.80 -7.94
CA TYR A 112 17.48 12.55 -7.64
C TYR A 112 16.65 11.52 -6.84
N LYS A 113 15.33 11.72 -6.71
CA LYS A 113 14.51 10.87 -5.85
C LYS A 113 14.39 9.46 -6.40
N SER A 114 14.67 8.49 -5.52
CA SER A 114 14.38 7.08 -5.75
C SER A 114 12.90 6.77 -5.52
N CYS A 115 12.46 5.59 -5.90
CA CYS A 115 11.11 5.11 -5.58
C CYS A 115 10.85 5.10 -4.07
N GLU A 116 11.84 4.73 -3.26
CA GLU A 116 11.75 4.72 -1.81
C GLU A 116 11.57 6.13 -1.23
N MET A 117 12.30 7.11 -1.74
CA MET A 117 12.17 8.50 -1.32
C MET A 117 10.80 9.08 -1.66
N ILE A 118 10.27 8.73 -2.84
CA ILE A 118 8.92 9.11 -3.26
C ILE A 118 7.87 8.51 -2.31
N ALA A 119 8.03 7.23 -1.96
CA ALA A 119 7.14 6.55 -1.01
C ALA A 119 7.17 7.21 0.37
N ASP A 120 8.35 7.56 0.87
CA ASP A 120 8.52 8.24 2.16
C ASP A 120 7.81 9.60 2.19
N GLU A 121 7.99 10.41 1.17
CA GLU A 121 7.33 11.72 1.07
C GLU A 121 5.81 11.59 1.02
N MET A 122 5.30 10.65 0.26
CA MET A 122 3.87 10.37 0.19
C MET A 122 3.33 9.91 1.54
N PHE A 123 4.05 9.04 2.23
CA PHE A 123 3.68 8.58 3.56
C PHE A 123 3.53 9.72 4.56
N LEU A 124 4.44 10.68 4.56
CA LEU A 124 4.37 11.83 5.46
C LEU A 124 3.07 12.63 5.27
N GLU A 125 2.64 12.81 4.03
CA GLU A 125 1.37 13.48 3.72
C GLU A 125 0.15 12.64 4.16
N ILE A 126 0.19 11.32 3.95
CA ILE A 126 -0.86 10.42 4.42
C ILE A 126 -0.97 10.47 5.95
N ARG A 127 0.16 10.45 6.65
CA ARG A 127 0.21 10.52 8.11
C ARG A 127 -0.38 11.82 8.64
N LYS A 128 -0.10 12.94 8.01
CA LYS A 128 -0.69 14.23 8.37
C LYS A 128 -2.21 14.24 8.25
N LYS A 129 -2.75 13.62 7.21
CA LYS A 129 -4.19 13.60 6.95
C LYS A 129 -4.95 12.58 7.78
N TYR A 130 -4.42 11.37 7.91
CA TYR A 130 -5.14 10.22 8.49
C TYR A 130 -4.65 9.82 9.88
N GLY A 131 -3.60 10.46 10.39
CA GLY A 131 -3.04 10.18 11.71
C GLY A 131 -2.09 8.99 11.75
N SER A 132 -1.59 8.68 12.95
CA SER A 132 -0.51 7.70 13.15
C SER A 132 -0.97 6.29 13.50
N ASN A 133 -2.29 6.06 13.58
CA ASN A 133 -2.88 4.81 14.05
C ASN A 133 -3.25 3.83 12.91
N ARG A 134 -2.69 4.04 11.72
CA ARG A 134 -2.99 3.21 10.55
C ARG A 134 -1.72 2.69 9.92
N GLU A 135 -1.69 1.41 9.61
CA GLU A 135 -0.64 0.85 8.76
C GLU A 135 -0.84 1.31 7.33
N VAL A 136 0.24 1.65 6.66
CA VAL A 136 0.25 2.13 5.28
C VAL A 136 1.29 1.34 4.49
N HIS A 137 0.92 0.85 3.30
CA HIS A 137 1.85 0.25 2.36
C HIS A 137 1.89 1.10 1.11
N ILE A 138 3.08 1.42 0.66
CA ILE A 138 3.28 2.19 -0.58
C ILE A 138 4.20 1.42 -1.51
N GLU A 139 3.71 1.14 -2.68
CA GLU A 139 4.45 0.56 -3.79
C GLU A 139 4.68 1.65 -4.83
N VAL A 140 5.93 1.87 -5.19
CA VAL A 140 6.31 2.79 -6.27
C VAL A 140 7.19 2.05 -7.24
N SER A 141 6.84 2.05 -8.51
CA SER A 141 7.64 1.39 -9.55
C SER A 141 7.86 2.29 -10.75
N GLU A 142 8.95 2.02 -11.45
CA GLU A 142 9.30 2.61 -12.73
C GLU A 142 8.77 1.70 -13.84
N ASP A 143 7.86 2.22 -14.65
CA ASP A 143 7.24 1.53 -15.79
C ASP A 143 6.53 0.21 -15.42
N GLY A 144 6.26 -0.02 -14.14
CA GLY A 144 5.70 -1.28 -13.65
C GLY A 144 6.66 -2.45 -13.68
N GLU A 145 7.94 -2.22 -13.95
CA GLU A 145 8.95 -3.29 -14.11
C GLU A 145 9.84 -3.43 -12.88
N ASN A 146 10.25 -2.32 -12.28
CA ASN A 146 11.13 -2.30 -11.12
C ASN A 146 10.63 -1.26 -10.12
N GLY A 147 10.77 -1.53 -8.84
CA GLY A 147 10.32 -0.58 -7.83
C GLY A 147 10.57 -1.05 -6.41
N CYS A 148 9.90 -0.39 -5.49
CA CYS A 148 9.96 -0.70 -4.07
C CYS A 148 8.57 -0.90 -3.47
N VAL A 149 8.53 -1.63 -2.36
CA VAL A 149 7.39 -1.69 -1.45
C VAL A 149 7.87 -1.25 -0.08
N VAL A 150 7.26 -0.22 0.47
CA VAL A 150 7.57 0.26 1.81
C VAL A 150 6.34 0.05 2.69
N THR A 151 6.54 -0.65 3.81
CA THR A 151 5.51 -0.87 4.81
C THR A 151 5.76 0.04 6.01
N PHE A 152 4.82 0.92 6.29
CA PHE A 152 4.87 1.85 7.41
C PHE A 152 3.95 1.34 8.51
N PRO A 153 4.50 0.86 9.64
CA PRO A 153 3.70 0.38 10.75
C PRO A 153 2.99 1.54 11.46
N LYS A 154 2.01 1.19 12.29
CA LYS A 154 1.42 2.15 13.23
C LYS A 154 2.50 2.72 14.15
N ALA A 155 2.36 3.96 14.46
CA ALA A 155 3.23 4.59 15.47
C ALA A 155 2.91 4.11 16.89
#